data_5c6c279a14694b08533e4dd61e1c0815
#
_entry.id   5c6c279a14694b08533e4dd61e1c0815
#
_cell.length_a   1.000
_cell.length_b   1.000
_cell.length_c   1.000
_cell.angle_alpha   90.00
_cell.angle_beta   90.00
_cell.angle_gamma   90.00
#
_symmetry.space_group_name_H-M   'P 1'
#
loop_
_entity.id
_entity.type
_entity.pdbx_description
1 polymer ?
#
loop_
_entity_poly.entity_id
_entity_poly.type
_entity_poly.pdbx_seq_one_letter_code
_entity_poly.pdbx_strand_id
1 'polypeptide(L)'
;MAVTSLNVSLPDGLKDYVKERVAEGDYSTPSDLVRDLIRSDMQRRGRQKLERMLLEGLASGETEEVTPDYMAELRREAEAIIAGGEPASE
;
A
#
# COMPACT_ATOMS: atom_id res chain seq x y z
N MET A 1 13.19 -13.51 7.45
CA MET A 1 11.75 -13.27 7.51
C MET A 1 10.99 -14.53 7.16
N ALA A 2 10.03 -14.87 7.96
CA ALA A 2 9.25 -16.09 7.73
C ALA A 2 8.17 -15.87 6.70
N VAL A 3 7.94 -16.89 5.89
CA VAL A 3 6.87 -16.87 4.91
C VAL A 3 5.83 -17.88 5.34
N THR A 4 4.59 -17.44 5.43
CA THR A 4 3.49 -18.29 5.80
C THR A 4 2.50 -18.37 4.66
N SER A 5 1.70 -19.43 4.66
CA SER A 5 0.70 -19.63 3.62
C SER A 5 -0.63 -19.01 4.01
N LEU A 6 -1.33 -18.54 3.01
CA LEU A 6 -2.68 -18.02 3.18
C LEU A 6 -3.55 -18.63 2.10
N ASN A 7 -4.58 -19.33 2.51
CA ASN A 7 -5.49 -19.97 1.56
C ASN A 7 -6.68 -19.08 1.32
N VAL A 8 -6.96 -18.84 0.04
CA VAL A 8 -8.06 -17.97 -0.35
C VAL A 8 -8.96 -18.74 -1.31
N SER A 9 -10.25 -18.76 -1.00
CA SER A 9 -11.23 -19.36 -1.87
C SER A 9 -11.81 -18.29 -2.78
N LEU A 10 -11.87 -18.58 -4.07
CA LEU A 10 -12.35 -17.63 -5.06
C LEU A 10 -13.50 -18.21 -5.86
N PRO A 11 -14.49 -17.38 -6.20
CA PRO A 11 -15.47 -17.81 -7.20
C PRO A 11 -14.79 -18.10 -8.52
N ASP A 12 -15.46 -18.90 -9.36
CA ASP A 12 -14.87 -19.36 -10.61
C ASP A 12 -14.42 -18.20 -11.49
N GLY A 13 -15.22 -17.16 -11.58
CA GLY A 13 -14.87 -16.03 -12.44
C GLY A 13 -13.60 -15.34 -12.02
N LEU A 14 -13.41 -15.18 -10.72
CA LEU A 14 -12.19 -14.56 -10.22
C LEU A 14 -10.99 -15.49 -10.38
N LYS A 15 -11.21 -16.77 -10.25
CA LYS A 15 -10.16 -17.74 -10.48
C LYS A 15 -9.69 -17.71 -11.92
N ASP A 16 -10.64 -17.61 -12.85
CA ASP A 16 -10.32 -17.51 -14.27
C ASP A 16 -9.52 -16.25 -14.57
N TYR A 17 -9.88 -15.13 -13.93
CA TYR A 17 -9.17 -13.90 -14.11
C TYR A 17 -7.71 -14.04 -13.67
N VAL A 18 -7.50 -14.68 -12.52
CA VAL A 18 -6.15 -14.90 -12.03
C VAL A 18 -5.34 -15.70 -13.04
N LYS A 19 -5.94 -16.76 -13.57
CA LYS A 19 -5.26 -17.59 -14.55
C LYS A 19 -4.90 -16.80 -15.81
N GLU A 20 -5.80 -15.94 -16.26
CA GLU A 20 -5.54 -15.09 -17.40
C GLU A 20 -4.37 -14.17 -17.18
N ARG A 21 -4.31 -13.56 -16.00
CA ARG A 21 -3.25 -12.61 -15.71
C ARG A 21 -1.90 -13.30 -15.68
N VAL A 22 -1.86 -14.51 -15.15
CA VAL A 22 -0.62 -15.27 -15.15
C VAL A 22 -0.24 -15.69 -16.56
N ALA A 23 -1.22 -16.10 -17.36
CA ALA A 23 -0.96 -16.50 -18.73
C ALA A 23 -0.47 -15.36 -19.60
N GLU A 24 -0.85 -14.13 -19.27
CA GLU A 24 -0.38 -12.97 -20.02
C GLU A 24 1.10 -12.67 -19.75
N GLY A 25 1.67 -13.32 -18.78
CA GLY A 25 3.09 -13.17 -18.53
C GLY A 25 3.49 -12.08 -17.56
N ASP A 26 2.51 -11.37 -17.01
CA ASP A 26 2.81 -10.30 -16.05
C ASP A 26 3.26 -10.85 -14.71
N TYR A 27 2.85 -12.07 -14.40
CA TYR A 27 3.18 -12.70 -13.13
C TYR A 27 3.56 -14.15 -13.38
N SER A 28 4.52 -14.64 -12.63
CA SER A 28 4.96 -16.03 -12.78
C SER A 28 3.98 -17.01 -12.17
N THR A 29 3.34 -16.63 -11.08
CA THR A 29 2.41 -17.51 -10.38
C THR A 29 1.25 -16.68 -9.85
N PRO A 30 0.14 -17.35 -9.51
CA PRO A 30 -0.96 -16.63 -8.83
C PRO A 30 -0.52 -15.95 -7.54
N SER A 31 0.41 -16.54 -6.83
CA SER A 31 0.91 -15.91 -5.60
C SER A 31 1.58 -14.58 -5.88
N ASP A 32 2.31 -14.48 -6.98
CA ASP A 32 2.94 -13.23 -7.35
C ASP A 32 1.92 -12.14 -7.61
N LEU A 33 0.82 -12.50 -8.28
CA LEU A 33 -0.26 -11.55 -8.51
C LEU A 33 -0.85 -11.08 -7.18
N VAL A 34 -1.11 -12.02 -6.26
CA VAL A 34 -1.70 -11.66 -4.98
C VAL A 34 -0.77 -10.74 -4.20
N ARG A 35 0.52 -11.04 -4.21
CA ARG A 35 1.50 -10.19 -3.51
C ARG A 35 1.50 -8.78 -4.07
N ASP A 36 1.43 -8.68 -5.40
CA ASP A 36 1.41 -7.36 -6.04
C ASP A 36 0.16 -6.59 -5.68
N LEU A 37 -0.99 -7.26 -5.66
CA LEU A 37 -2.24 -6.62 -5.30
C LEU A 37 -2.22 -6.13 -3.86
N ILE A 38 -1.67 -6.93 -2.96
CA ILE A 38 -1.56 -6.53 -1.57
C ILE A 38 -0.65 -5.31 -1.44
N ARG A 39 0.48 -5.36 -2.13
CA ARG A 39 1.42 -4.25 -2.09
C ARG A 39 0.79 -2.97 -2.62
N SER A 40 0.02 -3.09 -3.72
CA SER A 40 -0.68 -1.96 -4.28
C SER A 40 -1.71 -1.39 -3.32
N ASP A 41 -2.40 -2.25 -2.61
CA ASP A 41 -3.38 -1.80 -1.64
C ASP A 41 -2.71 -1.05 -0.50
N MET A 42 -1.58 -1.56 -0.04
CA MET A 42 -0.85 -0.90 1.03
C MET A 42 -0.37 0.48 0.60
N GLN A 43 0.12 0.58 -0.64
CA GLN A 43 0.55 1.87 -1.17
C GLN A 43 -0.59 2.85 -1.26
N ARG A 44 -1.74 2.39 -1.73
CA ARG A 44 -2.91 3.24 -1.84
C ARG A 44 -3.34 3.76 -0.49
N ARG A 45 -3.34 2.90 0.51
CA ARG A 45 -3.72 3.32 1.86
C ARG A 45 -2.70 4.27 2.46
N GLY A 46 -1.43 4.06 2.14
CA GLY A 46 -0.40 4.97 2.58
C GLY A 46 -0.56 6.36 2.00
N ARG A 47 -0.88 6.42 0.72
CA ARG A 47 -1.14 7.72 0.08
C ARG A 47 -2.36 8.40 0.68
N GLN A 48 -3.41 7.64 0.95
CA GLN A 48 -4.60 8.21 1.57
C GLN A 48 -4.29 8.77 2.94
N LYS A 49 -3.47 8.08 3.71
CA LYS A 49 -3.07 8.58 5.02
C LYS A 49 -2.27 9.86 4.89
N LEU A 50 -1.35 9.90 3.94
CA LEU A 50 -0.54 11.09 3.71
C LEU A 50 -1.42 12.27 3.31
N GLU A 51 -2.37 12.04 2.40
CA GLU A 51 -3.29 13.09 2.00
C GLU A 51 -4.09 13.61 3.18
N ARG A 52 -4.53 12.71 4.03
CA ARG A 52 -5.29 13.11 5.21
C ARG A 52 -4.45 14.00 6.12
N MET A 53 -3.21 13.61 6.33
CA MET A 53 -2.32 14.39 7.18
C MET A 53 -2.05 15.78 6.59
N LEU A 54 -1.87 15.84 5.27
CA LEU A 54 -1.66 17.13 4.62
C LEU A 54 -2.89 18.02 4.73
N LEU A 55 -4.06 17.44 4.51
CA LEU A 55 -5.30 18.22 4.59
C LEU A 55 -5.55 18.71 6.00
N GLU A 56 -5.25 17.89 6.99
CA GLU A 56 -5.40 18.29 8.38
C GLU A 56 -4.47 19.44 8.72
N GLY A 57 -3.24 19.38 8.21
CA GLY A 57 -2.30 20.46 8.42
C GLY A 57 -2.75 21.75 7.80
N LEU A 58 -3.31 21.68 6.58
CA LEU A 58 -3.82 22.86 5.91
C LEU A 58 -5.07 23.38 6.60
N ALA A 59 -5.94 22.47 7.02
CA ALA A 59 -7.20 22.87 7.64
C ALA A 59 -6.99 23.55 8.99
N SER A 60 -5.92 23.19 9.70
CA SER A 60 -5.67 23.81 10.99
C SER A 60 -5.38 25.29 10.85
N GLY A 61 -4.85 25.70 9.70
CA GLY A 61 -4.55 27.08 9.46
C GLY A 61 -3.43 27.63 10.31
N GLU A 62 -2.77 26.78 11.06
CA GLU A 62 -1.73 27.20 11.99
C GLU A 62 -0.45 26.49 11.64
N THR A 63 0.41 27.17 10.94
CA THR A 63 1.64 26.53 10.52
C THR A 63 2.58 26.22 11.67
N GLU A 64 2.48 26.99 12.75
CA GLU A 64 3.32 26.72 13.89
C GLU A 64 2.92 25.43 14.60
N GLU A 65 1.78 24.88 14.23
CA GLU A 65 1.37 23.60 14.80
C GLU A 65 2.07 22.42 14.17
N VAL A 66 2.81 22.67 13.11
CA VAL A 66 3.54 21.58 12.46
C VAL A 66 4.81 21.33 13.26
N THR A 67 4.79 20.24 14.01
CA THR A 67 5.91 19.89 14.86
C THR A 67 6.94 19.06 14.10
N PRO A 68 8.18 18.98 14.62
CA PRO A 68 9.16 18.10 14.00
C PRO A 68 8.70 16.64 13.95
N ASP A 69 7.96 16.19 14.95
CA ASP A 69 7.44 14.82 14.92
C ASP A 69 6.44 14.63 13.79
N TYR A 70 5.59 15.61 13.58
CA TYR A 70 4.61 15.53 12.51
C TYR A 70 5.33 15.51 11.16
N MET A 71 6.32 16.36 10.97
CA MET A 71 7.07 16.38 9.73
C MET A 71 7.82 15.08 9.50
N ALA A 72 8.37 14.52 10.58
CA ALA A 72 9.06 13.25 10.45
C ALA A 72 8.13 12.13 10.02
N GLU A 73 6.92 12.14 10.55
CA GLU A 73 5.94 11.13 10.17
C GLU A 73 5.51 11.29 8.72
N LEU A 74 5.29 12.53 8.28
CA LEU A 74 4.97 12.80 6.89
C LEU A 74 6.06 12.29 5.97
N ARG A 75 7.31 12.56 6.32
CA ARG A 75 8.42 12.13 5.52
C ARG A 75 8.49 10.61 5.44
N ARG A 76 8.27 9.94 6.56
CA ARG A 76 8.30 8.48 6.56
C ARG A 76 7.24 7.89 5.65
N GLU A 77 6.02 8.44 5.71
CA GLU A 77 4.95 7.93 4.86
C GLU A 77 5.26 8.18 3.39
N ALA A 78 5.77 9.35 3.09
CA ALA A 78 6.10 9.67 1.71
C ALA A 78 7.19 8.76 1.19
N GLU A 79 8.20 8.52 2.00
CA GLU A 79 9.29 7.65 1.60
C GLU A 79 8.83 6.23 1.38
N ALA A 80 7.92 5.74 2.22
CA ALA A 80 7.38 4.40 2.07
C ALA A 80 6.63 4.26 0.75
N ILE A 81 5.87 5.29 0.38
CA ILE A 81 5.12 5.27 -0.87
C ILE A 81 6.07 5.28 -2.05
N ILE A 82 7.07 6.15 -2.00
CA ILE A 82 8.03 6.27 -3.09
C ILE A 82 8.81 4.97 -3.26
N ALA A 83 9.16 4.34 -2.16
CA ALA A 83 9.89 3.10 -2.22
C ALA A 83 9.04 1.95 -2.74
N GLY A 84 7.74 2.15 -2.82
CA GLY A 84 6.85 1.10 -3.28
C GLY A 84 6.70 -0.01 -2.27
N GLY A 85 6.94 0.30 -1.02
CA GLY A 85 6.92 -0.70 0.00
C GLY A 85 5.80 -0.52 0.99
N GLU A 86 5.94 -1.22 2.09
CA GLU A 86 4.94 -1.20 3.13
C GLU A 86 5.01 0.11 3.90
N PRO A 87 3.87 0.57 4.42
CA PRO A 87 3.88 1.74 5.28
C PRO A 87 4.80 1.54 6.47
N ALA A 88 5.40 2.63 6.90
CA ALA A 88 6.37 2.56 7.98
C ALA A 88 5.73 2.26 9.32
N SER A 89 4.45 2.41 9.40
CA SER A 89 3.83 2.13 10.65
C SER A 89 3.82 0.68 10.93
N GLU A 90 4.14 0.17 11.85
CA GLU A 90 3.98 -1.16 12.12
C GLU A 90 4.44 -1.45 13.41
#